data_3e664cc797de6c2296ca85e042c6f6dd
#
_entry.id   3e664cc797de6c2296ca85e042c6f6dd
#
_cell.length_a   1.000
_cell.length_b   1.000
_cell.length_c   1.000
_cell.angle_alpha   90.00
_cell.angle_beta   90.00
_cell.angle_gamma   90.00
#
_symmetry.space_group_name_H-M   'P 1'
#
loop_
_entity.id
_entity.type
_entity.pdbx_description
1 polymer ?
#
loop_
_entity_poly.entity_id
_entity_poly.type
_entity_poly.pdbx_seq_one_letter_code
_entity_poly.pdbx_strand_id
1 'polypeptide(L)'
;MNKGKLLLAGVAALMMSSSAAIAEFPERTIENIFPWSAGKALSVSQIIAKAMGEELGVSLPVVSTPGAAGTKAFKTAMARPADGYTIMDGYVAPLVLQPVLGKADWNYTDFKPLNSAVSNAFSIGGRMNETRWSNFEEMMAYGKANPGKLRYSSGSRNNLPHMVIAKALQSY
;
A
#
# COMPACT_ATOMS: atom_id res chain seq x y z
N MET A 1 27.73 65.11 8.57
CA MET A 1 26.84 63.95 8.33
C MET A 1 27.73 62.75 8.02
N ASN A 2 27.81 61.79 8.95
CA ASN A 2 28.84 60.73 8.94
C ASN A 2 28.50 59.63 7.89
N LYS A 3 29.25 59.59 6.79
CA LYS A 3 29.11 58.60 5.73
C LYS A 3 29.20 57.12 6.21
N GLY A 4 29.84 56.88 7.37
CA GLY A 4 29.96 55.57 7.98
C GLY A 4 28.64 55.03 8.60
N LYS A 5 27.73 55.88 9.05
CA LYS A 5 26.42 55.46 9.60
C LYS A 5 25.43 55.05 8.52
N LEU A 6 25.53 55.56 7.32
CA LEU A 6 24.68 55.16 6.19
C LEU A 6 25.08 53.78 5.63
N LEU A 7 26.36 53.43 5.65
CA LEU A 7 26.84 52.11 5.22
C LEU A 7 26.41 50.97 6.16
N LEU A 8 26.40 51.20 7.48
CA LEU A 8 25.93 50.19 8.45
C LEU A 8 24.43 49.98 8.37
N ALA A 9 23.62 50.99 8.08
CA ALA A 9 22.19 50.86 7.92
C ALA A 9 21.81 50.06 6.65
N GLY A 10 22.59 50.21 5.56
CA GLY A 10 22.37 49.46 4.32
C GLY A 10 22.67 47.98 4.44
N VAL A 11 23.70 47.59 5.18
CA VAL A 11 24.06 46.16 5.40
C VAL A 11 23.05 45.48 6.35
N ALA A 12 22.56 46.19 7.37
CA ALA A 12 21.51 45.64 8.27
C ALA A 12 20.18 45.42 7.55
N ALA A 13 19.81 46.27 6.59
CA ALA A 13 18.59 46.08 5.80
C ALA A 13 18.64 44.90 4.80
N LEU A 14 19.86 44.58 4.28
CA LEU A 14 20.03 43.40 3.43
C LEU A 14 19.97 42.05 4.20
N MET A 15 20.26 42.05 5.49
CA MET A 15 20.22 40.83 6.30
C MET A 15 18.83 40.47 6.81
N MET A 16 17.84 41.36 6.72
CA MET A 16 16.46 41.10 7.16
C MET A 16 15.53 40.53 6.06
N SER A 17 15.99 40.43 4.83
CA SER A 17 15.17 39.94 3.71
C SER A 17 15.33 38.46 3.36
N SER A 18 16.11 37.70 4.11
CA SER A 18 16.05 36.23 4.03
C SER A 18 14.91 35.70 4.88
N SER A 19 13.67 36.05 4.56
CA SER A 19 12.54 35.21 4.90
C SER A 19 12.82 33.89 4.20
N ALA A 20 13.28 32.87 4.95
CA ALA A 20 13.25 31.52 4.46
C ALA A 20 11.79 31.26 4.08
N ALA A 21 11.48 31.31 2.79
CA ALA A 21 10.23 30.79 2.29
C ALA A 21 10.18 29.34 2.79
N ILE A 22 9.36 29.08 3.82
CA ILE A 22 9.05 27.71 4.21
C ILE A 22 8.32 27.18 3.01
N ALA A 23 9.02 26.41 2.24
CA ALA A 23 8.46 25.78 1.07
C ALA A 23 7.23 24.97 1.51
N GLU A 24 6.08 25.25 0.90
CA GLU A 24 4.81 24.66 1.29
C GLU A 24 4.73 23.23 0.74
N PHE A 25 4.65 22.25 1.65
CA PHE A 25 4.45 20.85 1.26
C PHE A 25 3.06 20.68 0.61
N PRO A 26 2.98 19.96 -0.55
CA PRO A 26 4.05 19.35 -1.34
C PRO A 26 4.55 20.25 -2.47
N GLU A 27 5.90 20.29 -2.69
CA GLU A 27 6.54 21.05 -3.77
C GLU A 27 6.91 20.19 -4.99
N ARG A 28 6.87 18.88 -4.86
CA ARG A 28 7.35 17.94 -5.87
C ARG A 28 6.49 16.68 -5.89
N THR A 29 6.71 15.83 -6.88
CA THR A 29 6.07 14.53 -7.05
C THR A 29 6.10 13.71 -5.76
N ILE A 30 4.94 13.17 -5.38
CA ILE A 30 4.77 12.16 -4.34
C ILE A 30 4.65 10.80 -5.03
N GLU A 31 5.50 9.84 -4.69
CA GLU A 31 5.45 8.50 -5.27
C GLU A 31 4.59 7.58 -4.41
N ASN A 32 3.58 6.92 -5.02
CA ASN A 32 2.80 5.87 -4.36
C ASN A 32 3.32 4.49 -4.75
N ILE A 33 3.81 3.72 -3.77
CA ILE A 33 4.33 2.36 -3.99
C ILE A 33 3.20 1.35 -3.84
N PHE A 34 2.94 0.60 -4.91
CA PHE A 34 1.90 -0.40 -5.00
C PHE A 34 2.49 -1.83 -4.96
N PRO A 35 2.04 -2.73 -4.04
CA PRO A 35 2.73 -3.99 -3.78
C PRO A 35 2.42 -5.14 -4.76
N TRP A 36 1.52 -4.96 -5.71
CA TRP A 36 1.09 -6.02 -6.60
C TRP A 36 1.37 -5.72 -8.08
N SER A 37 1.25 -6.73 -8.93
CA SER A 37 1.33 -6.58 -10.39
C SER A 37 0.16 -5.80 -10.95
N ALA A 38 0.27 -5.37 -12.21
CA ALA A 38 -0.80 -4.71 -12.95
C ALA A 38 -2.11 -5.52 -12.90
N GLY A 39 -3.23 -4.82 -12.76
CA GLY A 39 -4.57 -5.40 -12.65
C GLY A 39 -5.58 -4.39 -12.10
N LYS A 40 -6.81 -4.83 -11.86
CA LYS A 40 -7.91 -3.96 -11.39
C LYS A 40 -7.55 -3.18 -10.11
N ALA A 41 -6.82 -3.80 -9.17
CA ALA A 41 -6.40 -3.14 -7.95
C ALA A 41 -5.43 -1.99 -8.20
N LEU A 42 -4.51 -2.12 -9.16
CA LEU A 42 -3.63 -1.02 -9.57
C LEU A 42 -4.43 0.13 -10.18
N SER A 43 -5.44 -0.17 -11.01
CA SER A 43 -6.29 0.87 -11.60
C SER A 43 -7.06 1.66 -10.54
N VAL A 44 -7.54 1.01 -9.48
CA VAL A 44 -8.18 1.71 -8.35
C VAL A 44 -7.18 2.62 -7.64
N SER A 45 -5.97 2.13 -7.34
CA SER A 45 -4.91 2.95 -6.76
C SER A 45 -4.56 4.16 -7.63
N GLN A 46 -4.48 3.97 -8.95
CA GLN A 46 -4.21 5.06 -9.90
C GLN A 46 -5.32 6.12 -9.93
N ILE A 47 -6.59 5.72 -9.84
CA ILE A 47 -7.72 6.66 -9.77
C ILE A 47 -7.64 7.52 -8.49
N ILE A 48 -7.35 6.88 -7.36
CA ILE A 48 -7.20 7.57 -6.07
C ILE A 48 -5.99 8.50 -6.11
N ALA A 49 -4.86 8.00 -6.57
CA ALA A 49 -3.62 8.78 -6.68
C ALA A 49 -3.79 10.00 -7.60
N LYS A 50 -4.51 9.85 -8.72
CA LYS A 50 -4.82 10.97 -9.62
C LYS A 50 -5.62 12.04 -8.90
N ALA A 51 -6.72 11.67 -8.23
CA ALA A 51 -7.55 12.62 -7.50
C ALA A 51 -6.77 13.34 -6.38
N MET A 52 -5.93 12.60 -5.64
CA MET A 52 -5.05 13.19 -4.63
C MET A 52 -4.03 14.15 -5.24
N GLY A 53 -3.42 13.79 -6.37
CA GLY A 53 -2.46 14.64 -7.06
C GLY A 53 -3.08 15.94 -7.59
N GLU A 54 -4.30 15.87 -8.11
CA GLU A 54 -5.08 17.04 -8.54
C GLU A 54 -5.37 17.99 -7.37
N GLU A 55 -5.77 17.45 -6.22
CA GLU A 55 -6.06 18.25 -5.01
C GLU A 55 -4.79 18.87 -4.41
N LEU A 56 -3.68 18.13 -4.42
CA LEU A 56 -2.39 18.59 -3.88
C LEU A 56 -1.58 19.43 -4.86
N GLY A 57 -2.01 19.57 -6.11
CA GLY A 57 -1.29 20.33 -7.14
C GLY A 57 0.05 19.70 -7.58
N VAL A 58 0.26 18.40 -7.33
CA VAL A 58 1.50 17.70 -7.69
C VAL A 58 1.22 16.38 -8.41
N SER A 59 2.21 15.88 -9.15
CA SER A 59 2.13 14.53 -9.72
C SER A 59 2.18 13.47 -8.62
N LEU A 60 1.33 12.44 -8.73
CA LEU A 60 1.29 11.31 -7.79
C LEU A 60 1.25 9.97 -8.56
N PRO A 61 2.39 9.56 -9.18
CA PRO A 61 2.47 8.32 -9.91
C PRO A 61 2.38 7.10 -8.97
N VAL A 62 1.73 6.03 -9.44
CA VAL A 62 1.66 4.75 -8.75
C VAL A 62 2.69 3.79 -9.36
N VAL A 63 3.65 3.35 -8.55
CA VAL A 63 4.75 2.48 -8.96
C VAL A 63 4.50 1.05 -8.49
N SER A 64 4.20 0.16 -9.42
CA SER A 64 4.02 -1.27 -9.14
C SER A 64 5.35 -1.92 -8.77
N THR A 65 5.44 -2.50 -7.57
CA THR A 65 6.64 -3.15 -7.03
C THR A 65 6.28 -4.54 -6.49
N PRO A 66 5.89 -5.48 -7.35
CA PRO A 66 5.42 -6.80 -6.93
C PRO A 66 6.55 -7.69 -6.44
N GLY A 67 6.20 -8.64 -5.58
CA GLY A 67 7.10 -9.71 -5.13
C GLY A 67 7.00 -10.02 -3.65
N ALA A 68 7.38 -11.25 -3.28
CA ALA A 68 7.46 -11.77 -1.93
C ALA A 68 6.20 -11.47 -1.08
N ALA A 69 5.01 -11.76 -1.61
CA ALA A 69 3.71 -11.47 -1.00
C ALA A 69 3.55 -9.98 -0.56
N GLY A 70 4.12 -9.05 -1.33
CA GLY A 70 4.05 -7.61 -1.12
C GLY A 70 5.18 -7.03 -0.27
N THR A 71 6.02 -7.85 0.39
CA THR A 71 7.09 -7.33 1.27
C THR A 71 8.16 -6.55 0.52
N LYS A 72 8.36 -6.82 -0.78
CA LYS A 72 9.30 -6.05 -1.61
C LYS A 72 8.93 -4.57 -1.65
N ALA A 73 7.65 -4.26 -1.88
CA ALA A 73 7.15 -2.88 -1.91
C ALA A 73 7.36 -2.18 -0.57
N PHE A 74 7.06 -2.86 0.53
CA PHE A 74 7.24 -2.35 1.88
C PHE A 74 8.71 -2.02 2.18
N LYS A 75 9.63 -2.93 1.87
CA LYS A 75 11.09 -2.67 2.00
C LYS A 75 11.54 -1.50 1.14
N THR A 76 11.00 -1.37 -0.08
CA THR A 76 11.29 -0.23 -0.96
C THR A 76 10.81 1.09 -0.34
N ALA A 77 9.60 1.13 0.23
CA ALA A 77 9.08 2.32 0.90
C ALA A 77 9.89 2.68 2.14
N MET A 78 10.20 1.70 2.99
CA MET A 78 10.98 1.91 4.23
C MET A 78 12.43 2.37 3.97
N ALA A 79 12.98 2.07 2.82
CA ALA A 79 14.31 2.57 2.43
C ALA A 79 14.31 4.04 1.97
N ARG A 80 13.15 4.67 1.84
CA ARG A 80 12.99 6.08 1.46
C ARG A 80 12.92 6.98 2.70
N PRO A 81 13.25 8.26 2.58
CA PRO A 81 13.05 9.23 3.66
C PRO A 81 11.56 9.32 4.06
N ALA A 82 11.31 9.48 5.36
CA ALA A 82 9.96 9.70 5.90
C ALA A 82 9.58 11.20 5.85
N ASP A 83 9.66 11.79 4.67
CA ASP A 83 9.47 13.21 4.40
C ASP A 83 8.11 13.55 3.76
N GLY A 84 7.22 12.55 3.64
CA GLY A 84 5.89 12.69 3.03
C GLY A 84 5.87 12.50 1.52
N TYR A 85 7.00 12.39 0.84
CA TYR A 85 7.06 12.23 -0.62
C TYR A 85 7.05 10.78 -1.10
N THR A 86 6.98 9.83 -0.16
CA THR A 86 6.71 8.43 -0.46
C THR A 86 5.53 7.96 0.36
N ILE A 87 4.48 7.53 -0.30
CA ILE A 87 3.34 6.86 0.29
C ILE A 87 3.24 5.43 -0.26
N MET A 88 2.39 4.62 0.32
CA MET A 88 2.23 3.24 -0.15
C MET A 88 0.83 2.72 0.10
N ASP A 89 0.40 1.79 -0.73
CA ASP A 89 -0.83 1.04 -0.50
C ASP A 89 -0.61 -0.04 0.57
N GLY A 90 -1.17 0.20 1.76
CA GLY A 90 -1.07 -0.69 2.92
C GLY A 90 -2.03 -1.86 2.85
N TYR A 91 -1.61 -2.96 2.23
CA TYR A 91 -2.38 -4.22 2.24
C TYR A 91 -2.10 -5.05 3.49
N VAL A 92 -3.12 -5.70 4.04
CA VAL A 92 -3.03 -6.52 5.26
C VAL A 92 -1.96 -7.62 5.15
N ALA A 93 -1.79 -8.23 3.99
CA ALA A 93 -0.81 -9.31 3.83
C ALA A 93 0.63 -8.84 4.12
N PRO A 94 1.22 -7.86 3.42
CA PRO A 94 2.56 -7.39 3.74
C PRO A 94 2.64 -6.59 5.04
N LEU A 95 1.58 -5.85 5.42
CA LEU A 95 1.60 -4.99 6.59
C LEU A 95 1.57 -5.78 7.91
N VAL A 96 0.74 -6.82 7.98
CA VAL A 96 0.44 -7.55 9.22
C VAL A 96 0.81 -9.03 9.12
N LEU A 97 0.35 -9.72 8.07
CA LEU A 97 0.47 -11.17 7.99
C LEU A 97 1.93 -11.61 7.82
N GLN A 98 2.72 -10.93 6.99
CA GLN A 98 4.13 -11.33 6.77
C GLN A 98 4.99 -11.14 8.03
N PRO A 99 4.89 -10.05 8.82
CA PRO A 99 5.53 -9.95 10.14
C PRO A 99 5.12 -11.08 11.10
N VAL A 100 3.82 -11.35 11.23
CA VAL A 100 3.32 -12.43 12.11
C VAL A 100 3.87 -13.80 11.72
N LEU A 101 4.09 -14.04 10.43
CA LEU A 101 4.70 -15.27 9.92
C LEU A 101 6.24 -15.28 10.01
N GLY A 102 6.86 -14.26 10.60
CA GLY A 102 8.32 -14.12 10.64
C GLY A 102 8.98 -13.92 9.27
N LYS A 103 8.22 -13.40 8.28
CA LYS A 103 8.69 -13.15 6.90
C LYS A 103 9.07 -11.70 6.65
N ALA A 104 8.87 -10.84 7.63
CA ALA A 104 9.21 -9.43 7.61
C ALA A 104 9.58 -8.96 9.02
N ASP A 105 10.40 -7.94 9.09
CA ASP A 105 11.06 -7.42 10.29
C ASP A 105 10.50 -6.07 10.77
N TRP A 106 9.30 -5.70 10.29
CA TRP A 106 8.58 -4.50 10.75
C TRP A 106 7.31 -4.84 11.52
N ASN A 107 6.79 -3.85 12.21
CA ASN A 107 5.47 -3.87 12.82
C ASN A 107 4.54 -2.90 12.06
N TYR A 108 3.23 -3.12 12.09
CA TYR A 108 2.27 -2.19 11.49
C TYR A 108 2.34 -0.78 12.10
N THR A 109 2.83 -0.65 13.34
CA THR A 109 3.06 0.64 14.03
C THR A 109 4.24 1.43 13.49
N ASP A 110 5.12 0.83 12.68
CA ASP A 110 6.24 1.51 12.02
C ASP A 110 5.76 2.38 10.84
N PHE A 111 4.48 2.25 10.48
CA PHE A 111 3.85 3.00 9.40
C PHE A 111 2.79 3.95 9.96
N LYS A 112 2.73 5.15 9.41
CA LYS A 112 1.68 6.12 9.73
C LYS A 112 0.49 5.92 8.80
N PRO A 113 -0.66 5.42 9.26
CA PRO A 113 -1.84 5.29 8.41
C PRO A 113 -2.38 6.68 8.07
N LEU A 114 -2.74 6.89 6.80
CA LEU A 114 -3.39 8.10 6.33
C LEU A 114 -4.90 7.91 6.29
N ASN A 115 -5.37 6.92 5.55
CA ASN A 115 -6.79 6.61 5.43
C ASN A 115 -7.00 5.18 4.93
N SER A 116 -8.23 4.66 5.05
CA SER A 116 -8.69 3.44 4.40
C SER A 116 -9.50 3.81 3.15
N ALA A 117 -8.90 3.61 1.98
CA ALA A 117 -9.49 4.00 0.71
C ALA A 117 -10.46 2.95 0.15
N VAL A 118 -10.26 1.67 0.48
CA VAL A 118 -11.03 0.55 -0.08
C VAL A 118 -11.25 -0.52 0.98
N SER A 119 -12.46 -1.07 1.02
CA SER A 119 -12.80 -2.27 1.78
C SER A 119 -13.31 -3.34 0.83
N ASN A 120 -12.71 -4.53 0.87
CA ASN A 120 -13.07 -5.64 0.00
C ASN A 120 -13.44 -6.89 0.81
N ALA A 121 -14.51 -7.55 0.40
CA ALA A 121 -14.83 -8.90 0.87
C ALA A 121 -14.06 -9.96 0.06
N PHE A 122 -13.67 -11.03 0.71
CA PHE A 122 -13.18 -12.23 0.03
C PHE A 122 -14.37 -13.11 -0.37
N SER A 123 -14.31 -13.63 -1.58
CA SER A 123 -15.29 -14.60 -2.08
C SER A 123 -14.59 -15.82 -2.64
N ILE A 124 -15.27 -16.96 -2.56
CA ILE A 124 -14.84 -18.21 -3.19
C ILE A 124 -15.67 -18.39 -4.44
N GLY A 125 -15.01 -18.42 -5.60
CA GLY A 125 -15.65 -18.65 -6.88
C GLY A 125 -15.46 -20.10 -7.34
N GLY A 126 -16.51 -20.72 -7.85
CA GLY A 126 -16.49 -21.99 -8.55
C GLY A 126 -16.65 -21.84 -10.06
N ARG A 127 -16.54 -22.94 -10.81
CA ARG A 127 -16.86 -22.97 -12.23
C ARG A 127 -18.37 -22.88 -12.41
N MET A 128 -18.84 -22.18 -13.42
CA MET A 128 -20.27 -22.09 -13.73
C MET A 128 -20.92 -23.43 -14.09
N ASN A 129 -20.16 -24.34 -14.67
CA ASN A 129 -20.61 -25.70 -15.03
C ASN A 129 -20.17 -26.77 -14.01
N GLU A 130 -19.96 -26.38 -12.75
CA GLU A 130 -19.69 -27.34 -11.68
C GLU A 130 -20.93 -28.18 -11.36
N THR A 131 -20.78 -29.49 -11.37
CA THR A 131 -21.91 -30.44 -11.16
C THR A 131 -21.78 -31.24 -9.87
N ARG A 132 -20.63 -31.15 -9.19
CA ARG A 132 -20.37 -31.93 -7.96
C ARG A 132 -20.96 -31.28 -6.72
N TRP A 133 -21.21 -29.98 -6.74
CA TRP A 133 -21.80 -29.18 -5.66
C TRP A 133 -22.41 -27.89 -6.21
N SER A 134 -23.40 -27.36 -5.54
CA SER A 134 -24.15 -26.16 -5.90
C SER A 134 -23.86 -24.98 -4.96
N ASN A 135 -23.35 -25.26 -3.77
CA ASN A 135 -23.04 -24.27 -2.72
C ASN A 135 -21.77 -24.61 -1.97
N PHE A 136 -21.40 -23.76 -1.01
CA PHE A 136 -20.17 -23.91 -0.24
C PHE A 136 -20.20 -25.14 0.67
N GLU A 137 -21.32 -25.42 1.33
CA GLU A 137 -21.47 -26.53 2.24
C GLU A 137 -21.34 -27.88 1.51
N GLU A 138 -21.94 -28.00 0.35
CA GLU A 138 -21.80 -29.19 -0.51
C GLU A 138 -20.38 -29.36 -1.03
N MET A 139 -19.71 -28.26 -1.39
CA MET A 139 -18.31 -28.28 -1.77
C MET A 139 -17.42 -28.80 -0.63
N MET A 140 -17.67 -28.37 0.59
CA MET A 140 -16.94 -28.82 1.78
C MET A 140 -17.21 -30.30 2.08
N ALA A 141 -18.46 -30.73 2.00
CA ALA A 141 -18.84 -32.13 2.15
C ALA A 141 -18.16 -33.03 1.09
N TYR A 142 -18.14 -32.58 -0.17
CA TYR A 142 -17.43 -33.27 -1.24
C TYR A 142 -15.92 -33.36 -0.95
N GLY A 143 -15.29 -32.28 -0.54
CA GLY A 143 -13.86 -32.23 -0.22
C GLY A 143 -13.49 -33.18 0.92
N LYS A 144 -14.34 -33.28 1.94
CA LYS A 144 -14.20 -34.20 3.08
C LYS A 144 -14.34 -35.66 2.67
N ALA A 145 -15.32 -35.97 1.81
CA ALA A 145 -15.54 -37.31 1.29
C ALA A 145 -14.50 -37.75 0.25
N ASN A 146 -13.80 -36.81 -0.37
CA ASN A 146 -12.83 -37.06 -1.46
C ASN A 146 -11.50 -36.37 -1.20
N PRO A 147 -10.69 -36.82 -0.23
CA PRO A 147 -9.42 -36.18 0.11
C PRO A 147 -8.49 -36.04 -1.09
N GLY A 148 -7.91 -34.84 -1.25
CA GLY A 148 -6.97 -34.52 -2.34
C GLY A 148 -7.63 -34.30 -3.72
N LYS A 149 -8.95 -34.44 -3.87
CA LYS A 149 -9.64 -34.19 -5.14
C LYS A 149 -10.10 -32.76 -5.35
N LEU A 150 -10.23 -31.98 -4.26
CA LEU A 150 -10.56 -30.55 -4.32
C LEU A 150 -9.27 -29.75 -4.48
N ARG A 151 -9.21 -28.94 -5.53
CA ARG A 151 -8.10 -28.00 -5.78
C ARG A 151 -8.62 -26.59 -5.80
N TYR A 152 -7.88 -25.67 -5.20
CA TYR A 152 -8.18 -24.25 -5.26
C TYR A 152 -6.93 -23.42 -5.63
N SER A 153 -7.16 -22.22 -6.13
CA SER A 153 -6.11 -21.23 -6.41
C SER A 153 -6.38 -19.98 -5.57
N SER A 154 -5.36 -19.43 -4.95
CA SER A 154 -5.45 -18.26 -4.07
C SER A 154 -4.31 -17.26 -4.29
N GLY A 155 -3.69 -17.27 -5.46
CA GLY A 155 -2.51 -16.48 -5.77
C GLY A 155 -1.24 -17.14 -5.22
N SER A 156 -0.65 -16.62 -4.17
CA SER A 156 0.58 -17.19 -3.58
C SER A 156 0.30 -17.82 -2.20
N ARG A 157 1.16 -18.77 -1.80
CA ARG A 157 1.18 -19.27 -0.42
C ARG A 157 1.42 -18.10 0.55
N ASN A 158 0.79 -18.19 1.72
CA ASN A 158 0.92 -17.19 2.80
C ASN A 158 0.43 -15.79 2.43
N ASN A 159 -0.36 -15.65 1.36
CA ASN A 159 -1.15 -14.44 1.18
C ASN A 159 -2.48 -14.54 1.94
N LEU A 160 -3.17 -13.43 2.09
CA LEU A 160 -4.39 -13.39 2.90
C LEU A 160 -5.51 -14.30 2.35
N PRO A 161 -5.83 -14.34 1.03
CA PRO A 161 -6.81 -15.30 0.49
C PRO A 161 -6.46 -16.75 0.79
N HIS A 162 -5.18 -17.13 0.73
CA HIS A 162 -4.75 -18.50 1.08
C HIS A 162 -5.02 -18.81 2.55
N MET A 163 -4.68 -17.91 3.45
CA MET A 163 -4.89 -18.11 4.89
C MET A 163 -6.38 -18.18 5.25
N VAL A 164 -7.21 -17.35 4.63
CA VAL A 164 -8.66 -17.36 4.84
C VAL A 164 -9.28 -18.69 4.40
N ILE A 165 -8.97 -19.16 3.17
CA ILE A 165 -9.51 -20.44 2.70
C ILE A 165 -8.96 -21.63 3.49
N ALA A 166 -7.68 -21.63 3.84
CA ALA A 166 -7.09 -22.69 4.66
C ALA A 166 -7.76 -22.78 6.03
N LYS A 167 -8.05 -21.64 6.66
CA LYS A 167 -8.80 -21.59 7.94
C LYS A 167 -10.23 -22.11 7.78
N ALA A 168 -10.92 -21.69 6.72
CA ALA A 168 -12.26 -22.19 6.42
C ALA A 168 -12.27 -23.73 6.23
N LEU A 169 -11.32 -24.25 5.45
CA LEU A 169 -11.18 -25.70 5.23
C LEU A 169 -10.85 -26.50 6.50
N GLN A 170 -10.24 -25.91 7.50
CA GLN A 170 -9.95 -26.55 8.79
C GLN A 170 -11.17 -26.56 9.74
N SER A 171 -12.14 -25.66 9.51
CA SER A 171 -13.30 -25.51 10.38
C SER A 171 -14.44 -26.49 10.05
N TYR A 172 -14.35 -27.21 8.94
CA TYR A 172 -15.27 -28.23 8.45
C TYR A 172 -14.61 -29.62 8.47
#